data_b9ba03575f321d12c5e4c962780c753e
#
_entry.id   b9ba03575f321d12c5e4c962780c753e
#
_cell.length_a   1.000
_cell.length_b   1.000
_cell.length_c   1.000
_cell.angle_alpha   90.00
_cell.angle_beta   90.00
_cell.angle_gamma   90.00
#
_symmetry.space_group_name_H-M   'P 1'
#
loop_
_entity.id
_entity.type
_entity.pdbx_description
1 polymer ?
#
loop_
_entity_poly.entity_id
_entity_poly.type
_entity_poly.pdbx_seq_one_letter_code
_entity_poly.pdbx_strand_id
1 'polypeptide(L)'
;MKNKLDGKIAVISGASSGIGKAIATALQKEGTKIVDISLKTDGSYFKNYAADITDNNAVAKIVTELQRDCGKIDFLFCNAGFGIGGSMENTRLGDIEKLFAVNLVAHVKMTVQMLPLINNGGKIFFTGSLASIIPLPYQACYSASKAAIENFARALRTELKPRKIAVCTIMPGDIRTGFTDARVKTSANTDAENHSIAKMEKAERSGKSPDTVAKVAVALAIRKNPPLRVSVGADSKAIALLVKLLPLRTVNFLVEKLYI
;
A
#
# COMPACT_ATOMS: atom_id res chain seq x y z
N MET A 1 27.78 0.32 15.90
CA MET A 1 26.54 -0.25 16.49
C MET A 1 25.88 -1.13 15.45
N LYS A 2 25.51 -2.39 15.78
CA LYS A 2 24.80 -3.26 14.85
C LYS A 2 23.48 -2.60 14.45
N ASN A 3 23.21 -2.49 13.15
CA ASN A 3 21.97 -1.93 12.67
C ASN A 3 20.79 -2.82 13.12
N LYS A 4 19.71 -2.23 13.64
CA LYS A 4 18.56 -2.98 14.21
C LYS A 4 17.83 -3.84 13.20
N LEU A 5 18.02 -3.60 11.90
CA LEU A 5 17.40 -4.33 10.80
C LEU A 5 18.36 -5.29 10.08
N ASP A 6 19.62 -5.36 10.53
CA ASP A 6 20.63 -6.22 9.93
C ASP A 6 20.22 -7.70 9.98
N GLY A 7 20.29 -8.37 8.83
CA GLY A 7 19.91 -9.78 8.67
C GLY A 7 18.40 -10.08 8.72
N LYS A 8 17.53 -9.07 8.97
CA LYS A 8 16.07 -9.21 8.90
C LYS A 8 15.61 -9.52 7.48
N ILE A 9 14.48 -10.20 7.34
CA ILE A 9 13.90 -10.55 6.05
C ILE A 9 12.57 -9.82 5.88
N ALA A 10 12.44 -9.07 4.77
CA ALA A 10 11.22 -8.36 4.38
C ALA A 10 10.71 -8.88 3.04
N VAL A 11 9.46 -9.34 3.01
CA VAL A 11 8.74 -9.65 1.78
C VAL A 11 7.93 -8.41 1.39
N ILE A 12 8.04 -7.97 0.13
CA ILE A 12 7.38 -6.76 -0.37
C ILE A 12 6.69 -7.09 -1.69
N SER A 13 5.38 -6.89 -1.76
CA SER A 13 4.68 -6.92 -3.05
C SER A 13 4.86 -5.59 -3.79
N GLY A 14 5.31 -5.65 -5.04
CA GLY A 14 5.54 -4.48 -5.87
C GLY A 14 6.82 -3.70 -5.51
N ALA A 15 7.92 -4.40 -5.14
CA ALA A 15 9.20 -3.76 -4.88
C ALA A 15 9.95 -3.32 -6.14
N SER A 16 9.46 -3.65 -7.32
CA SER A 16 10.09 -3.28 -8.60
C SER A 16 9.93 -1.80 -8.96
N SER A 17 8.98 -1.07 -8.38
CA SER A 17 8.71 0.33 -8.73
C SER A 17 8.13 1.16 -7.58
N GLY A 18 8.10 2.48 -7.77
CA GLY A 18 7.38 3.44 -6.95
C GLY A 18 7.70 3.35 -5.45
N ILE A 19 6.66 3.34 -4.63
CA ILE A 19 6.76 3.28 -3.16
C ILE A 19 7.42 1.97 -2.71
N GLY A 20 7.06 0.83 -3.32
CA GLY A 20 7.63 -0.48 -2.97
C GLY A 20 9.13 -0.52 -3.18
N LYS A 21 9.62 -0.01 -4.31
CA LYS A 21 11.06 0.07 -4.62
C LYS A 21 11.79 0.98 -3.62
N ALA A 22 11.22 2.12 -3.30
CA ALA A 22 11.81 3.04 -2.33
C ALA A 22 11.91 2.39 -0.93
N ILE A 23 10.87 1.70 -0.47
CA ILE A 23 10.86 0.95 0.80
C ILE A 23 11.93 -0.15 0.77
N ALA A 24 11.97 -0.96 -0.29
CA ALA A 24 12.93 -2.05 -0.45
C ALA A 24 14.37 -1.53 -0.39
N THR A 25 14.68 -0.49 -1.18
CA THR A 25 16.02 0.13 -1.22
C THR A 25 16.41 0.69 0.15
N ALA A 26 15.50 1.35 0.85
CA ALA A 26 15.78 1.92 2.16
C ALA A 26 16.01 0.84 3.23
N LEU A 27 15.21 -0.22 3.24
CA LEU A 27 15.40 -1.36 4.16
C LEU A 27 16.69 -2.13 3.84
N GLN A 28 17.04 -2.30 2.55
CA GLN A 28 18.27 -2.96 2.14
C GLN A 28 19.52 -2.19 2.63
N LYS A 29 19.49 -0.85 2.58
CA LYS A 29 20.56 -0.02 3.15
C LYS A 29 20.73 -0.21 4.67
N GLU A 30 19.67 -0.61 5.35
CA GLU A 30 19.68 -0.94 6.78
C GLU A 30 20.06 -2.41 7.06
N GLY A 31 20.53 -3.17 6.05
CA GLY A 31 20.94 -4.56 6.18
C GLY A 31 19.82 -5.59 6.06
N THR A 32 18.59 -5.17 5.72
CA THR A 32 17.47 -6.09 5.55
C THR A 32 17.59 -6.84 4.22
N LYS A 33 17.39 -8.16 4.24
CA LYS A 33 17.26 -9.01 3.06
C LYS A 33 15.87 -8.84 2.45
N ILE A 34 15.81 -8.37 1.22
CA ILE A 34 14.55 -8.08 0.53
C ILE A 34 14.12 -9.26 -0.34
N VAL A 35 12.86 -9.62 -0.25
CA VAL A 35 12.17 -10.55 -1.15
C VAL A 35 11.14 -9.74 -1.93
N ASP A 36 11.35 -9.61 -3.22
CA ASP A 36 10.43 -8.93 -4.14
C ASP A 36 9.44 -9.93 -4.75
N ILE A 37 8.15 -9.58 -4.72
CA ILE A 37 7.08 -10.27 -5.47
C ILE A 37 6.42 -9.22 -6.35
N SER A 38 6.74 -9.21 -7.63
CA SER A 38 6.27 -8.21 -8.60
C SER A 38 5.95 -8.87 -9.93
N LEU A 39 5.10 -8.24 -10.75
CA LEU A 39 4.83 -8.70 -12.12
C LEU A 39 6.10 -8.73 -12.97
N LYS A 40 7.02 -7.81 -12.72
CA LYS A 40 8.35 -7.73 -13.33
C LYS A 40 9.37 -7.44 -12.24
N THR A 41 10.53 -8.07 -12.30
CA THR A 41 11.64 -7.85 -11.37
C THR A 41 12.95 -7.69 -12.14
N ASP A 42 13.86 -6.90 -11.59
CA ASP A 42 15.20 -6.67 -12.17
C ASP A 42 16.30 -7.54 -11.53
N GLY A 43 15.93 -8.43 -10.61
CA GLY A 43 16.89 -9.34 -9.96
C GLY A 43 17.77 -8.68 -8.89
N SER A 44 17.51 -7.44 -8.51
CA SER A 44 18.40 -6.63 -7.64
C SER A 44 18.32 -6.95 -6.14
N TYR A 45 17.42 -7.85 -5.71
CA TYR A 45 17.19 -8.18 -4.30
C TYR A 45 17.65 -9.59 -3.93
N PHE A 46 17.64 -9.91 -2.64
CA PHE A 46 18.02 -11.22 -2.10
C PHE A 46 17.26 -12.37 -2.75
N LYS A 47 15.94 -12.19 -2.96
CA LYS A 47 15.10 -13.07 -3.77
C LYS A 47 14.13 -12.23 -4.60
N ASN A 48 13.88 -12.68 -5.82
CA ASN A 48 13.06 -11.98 -6.80
C ASN A 48 12.10 -12.95 -7.46
N TYR A 49 10.80 -12.70 -7.32
CA TYR A 49 9.74 -13.52 -7.88
C TYR A 49 8.91 -12.69 -8.87
N ALA A 50 9.02 -13.02 -10.16
CA ALA A 50 8.14 -12.48 -11.19
C ALA A 50 6.80 -13.22 -11.12
N ALA A 51 5.82 -12.63 -10.40
CA ALA A 51 4.53 -13.25 -10.14
C ALA A 51 3.41 -12.23 -10.01
N ASP A 52 2.21 -12.62 -10.42
CA ASP A 52 0.99 -11.90 -10.11
C ASP A 52 0.51 -12.33 -8.71
N ILE A 53 0.38 -11.36 -7.81
CA ILE A 53 -0.09 -11.63 -6.44
C ILE A 53 -1.56 -12.10 -6.37
N THR A 54 -2.32 -11.96 -7.46
CA THR A 54 -3.69 -12.48 -7.58
C THR A 54 -3.71 -13.98 -7.86
N ASP A 55 -2.61 -14.55 -8.36
CA ASP A 55 -2.46 -15.98 -8.55
C ASP A 55 -2.07 -16.67 -7.23
N ASN A 56 -3.06 -17.30 -6.62
CA ASN A 56 -2.88 -18.01 -5.35
C ASN A 56 -1.87 -19.15 -5.42
N ASN A 57 -1.76 -19.84 -6.56
CA ASN A 57 -0.85 -20.96 -6.72
C ASN A 57 0.59 -20.46 -6.85
N ALA A 58 0.82 -19.36 -7.57
CA ALA A 58 2.11 -18.71 -7.64
C ALA A 58 2.57 -18.25 -6.24
N VAL A 59 1.70 -17.57 -5.48
CA VAL A 59 2.02 -17.14 -4.12
C VAL A 59 2.28 -18.34 -3.20
N ALA A 60 1.50 -19.43 -3.28
CA ALA A 60 1.71 -20.62 -2.47
C ALA A 60 3.07 -21.30 -2.74
N LYS A 61 3.51 -21.35 -4.01
CA LYS A 61 4.85 -21.84 -4.37
C LYS A 61 5.94 -20.97 -3.74
N ILE A 62 5.81 -19.65 -3.84
CA ILE A 62 6.75 -18.69 -3.22
C ILE A 62 6.80 -18.90 -1.70
N VAL A 63 5.68 -19.09 -1.02
CA VAL A 63 5.62 -19.36 0.42
C VAL A 63 6.39 -20.64 0.76
N THR A 64 6.21 -21.71 -0.02
CA THR A 64 6.91 -22.98 0.18
C THR A 64 8.43 -22.82 0.02
N GLU A 65 8.86 -22.09 -1.01
CA GLU A 65 10.28 -21.79 -1.22
C GLU A 65 10.85 -20.92 -0.10
N LEU A 66 10.14 -19.90 0.35
CA LEU A 66 10.58 -19.05 1.46
C LEU A 66 10.66 -19.83 2.78
N GLN A 67 9.74 -20.77 3.01
CA GLN A 67 9.79 -21.64 4.18
C GLN A 67 11.05 -22.51 4.16
N ARG A 68 11.38 -23.08 3.02
CA ARG A 68 12.60 -23.92 2.85
C ARG A 68 13.89 -23.12 3.02
N ASP A 69 13.97 -21.94 2.37
CA ASP A 69 15.21 -21.20 2.19
C ASP A 69 15.47 -20.16 3.28
N CYS A 70 14.41 -19.66 3.91
CA CYS A 70 14.47 -18.61 4.93
C CYS A 70 13.92 -19.07 6.30
N GLY A 71 13.04 -20.07 6.30
CA GLY A 71 12.31 -20.53 7.47
C GLY A 71 11.27 -19.53 7.99
N LYS A 72 11.70 -18.32 8.32
CA LYS A 72 10.84 -17.24 8.84
C LYS A 72 11.17 -15.90 8.20
N ILE A 73 10.18 -14.98 8.24
CA ILE A 73 10.31 -13.62 7.81
C ILE A 73 9.98 -12.65 8.95
N ASP A 74 10.53 -11.45 8.92
CA ASP A 74 10.31 -10.43 9.95
C ASP A 74 9.25 -9.41 9.55
N PHE A 75 9.21 -9.06 8.25
CA PHE A 75 8.31 -8.02 7.74
C PHE A 75 7.58 -8.50 6.48
N LEU A 76 6.29 -8.18 6.41
CA LEU A 76 5.48 -8.31 5.21
C LEU A 76 4.95 -6.93 4.82
N PHE A 77 5.25 -6.46 3.60
CA PHE A 77 4.73 -5.23 3.02
C PHE A 77 3.77 -5.54 1.87
N CYS A 78 2.50 -5.36 2.12
CA CYS A 78 1.41 -5.44 1.15
C CYS A 78 1.28 -4.09 0.46
N ASN A 79 2.05 -3.90 -0.65
CA ASN A 79 2.19 -2.59 -1.29
C ASN A 79 1.65 -2.53 -2.72
N ALA A 80 1.69 -3.60 -3.51
CA ALA A 80 1.21 -3.61 -4.88
C ALA A 80 -0.20 -3.04 -5.01
N GLY A 81 -0.48 -2.31 -6.10
CA GLY A 81 -1.79 -1.74 -6.33
C GLY A 81 -1.80 -0.75 -7.47
N PHE A 82 -2.99 -0.44 -7.95
CA PHE A 82 -3.23 0.56 -8.98
C PHE A 82 -4.52 1.33 -8.71
N GLY A 83 -4.79 2.36 -9.50
CA GLY A 83 -5.98 3.20 -9.41
C GLY A 83 -6.85 3.13 -10.66
N ILE A 84 -8.13 3.47 -10.49
CA ILE A 84 -9.06 3.75 -11.58
C ILE A 84 -9.50 5.21 -11.42
N GLY A 85 -9.51 5.96 -12.51
CA GLY A 85 -9.99 7.35 -12.57
C GLY A 85 -11.05 7.50 -13.65
N GLY A 86 -12.22 7.95 -13.24
CA GLY A 86 -13.38 8.18 -14.11
C GLY A 86 -14.70 7.96 -13.39
N SER A 87 -15.82 8.30 -14.07
CA SER A 87 -17.15 8.09 -13.50
C SER A 87 -17.47 6.61 -13.36
N MET A 88 -18.33 6.30 -12.40
CA MET A 88 -18.82 4.93 -12.23
C MET A 88 -19.64 4.45 -13.43
N GLU A 89 -20.34 5.35 -14.11
CA GLU A 89 -21.14 5.04 -15.30
C GLU A 89 -20.29 4.51 -16.47
N ASN A 90 -19.06 5.02 -16.59
CA ASN A 90 -18.13 4.67 -17.66
C ASN A 90 -17.06 3.65 -17.24
N THR A 91 -17.08 3.19 -16.00
CA THR A 91 -16.11 2.23 -15.49
C THR A 91 -16.52 0.80 -15.86
N ARG A 92 -15.63 0.07 -16.55
CA ARG A 92 -15.89 -1.33 -16.92
C ARG A 92 -15.90 -2.23 -15.68
N LEU A 93 -16.86 -3.15 -15.61
CA LEU A 93 -16.99 -4.08 -14.49
C LEU A 93 -15.70 -4.90 -14.24
N GLY A 94 -15.05 -5.38 -15.30
CA GLY A 94 -13.80 -6.12 -15.18
C GLY A 94 -12.63 -5.29 -14.60
N ASP A 95 -12.60 -3.97 -14.80
CA ASP A 95 -11.60 -3.11 -14.18
C ASP A 95 -11.86 -2.94 -12.67
N ILE A 96 -13.14 -2.88 -12.26
CA ILE A 96 -13.53 -2.86 -10.86
C ILE A 96 -13.10 -4.17 -10.18
N GLU A 97 -13.44 -5.31 -10.77
CA GLU A 97 -13.06 -6.63 -10.25
C GLU A 97 -11.54 -6.75 -10.10
N LYS A 98 -10.78 -6.36 -11.14
CA LYS A 98 -9.33 -6.38 -11.12
C LYS A 98 -8.75 -5.47 -10.03
N LEU A 99 -9.32 -4.28 -9.84
CA LEU A 99 -8.87 -3.34 -8.81
C LEU A 99 -9.03 -3.94 -7.41
N PHE A 100 -10.19 -4.50 -7.10
CA PHE A 100 -10.42 -5.13 -5.80
C PHE A 100 -9.61 -6.42 -5.64
N ALA A 101 -9.46 -7.20 -6.72
CA ALA A 101 -8.62 -8.41 -6.71
C ALA A 101 -7.17 -8.07 -6.30
N VAL A 102 -6.58 -7.02 -6.87
CA VAL A 102 -5.20 -6.61 -6.57
C VAL A 102 -5.09 -5.85 -5.26
N ASN A 103 -5.86 -4.75 -5.10
CA ASN A 103 -5.68 -3.81 -3.98
C ASN A 103 -6.14 -4.36 -2.63
N LEU A 104 -7.03 -5.38 -2.63
CA LEU A 104 -7.61 -5.94 -1.41
C LEU A 104 -7.42 -7.45 -1.33
N VAL A 105 -8.07 -8.21 -2.22
CA VAL A 105 -8.20 -9.67 -2.06
C VAL A 105 -6.85 -10.37 -2.11
N ALA A 106 -5.97 -9.99 -3.04
CA ALA A 106 -4.62 -10.56 -3.14
C ALA A 106 -3.80 -10.30 -1.87
N HIS A 107 -3.87 -9.09 -1.30
CA HIS A 107 -3.16 -8.76 -0.07
C HIS A 107 -3.68 -9.54 1.14
N VAL A 108 -5.00 -9.74 1.25
CA VAL A 108 -5.59 -10.57 2.30
C VAL A 108 -5.11 -12.01 2.16
N LYS A 109 -5.22 -12.60 0.96
CA LYS A 109 -4.78 -13.98 0.67
C LYS A 109 -3.28 -14.16 0.89
N MET A 110 -2.45 -13.25 0.39
CA MET A 110 -1.01 -13.26 0.62
C MET A 110 -0.68 -13.19 2.11
N THR A 111 -1.39 -12.34 2.87
CA THR A 111 -1.22 -12.26 4.32
C THR A 111 -1.53 -13.61 4.99
N VAL A 112 -2.65 -14.24 4.66
CA VAL A 112 -3.04 -15.55 5.20
C VAL A 112 -1.96 -16.61 4.90
N GLN A 113 -1.48 -16.67 3.67
CA GLN A 113 -0.47 -17.66 3.26
C GLN A 113 0.91 -17.41 3.90
N MET A 114 1.30 -16.13 4.07
CA MET A 114 2.59 -15.74 4.66
C MET A 114 2.58 -15.76 6.20
N LEU A 115 1.40 -15.70 6.82
CA LEU A 115 1.26 -15.59 8.27
C LEU A 115 2.00 -16.68 9.07
N PRO A 116 2.02 -17.97 8.65
CA PRO A 116 2.81 -19.01 9.32
C PRO A 116 4.31 -18.74 9.31
N LEU A 117 4.83 -18.00 8.32
CA LEU A 117 6.24 -17.67 8.20
C LEU A 117 6.64 -16.44 9.03
N ILE A 118 5.68 -15.59 9.41
CA ILE A 118 6.00 -14.35 10.14
C ILE A 118 6.45 -14.70 11.56
N ASN A 119 7.63 -14.20 11.96
CA ASN A 119 8.16 -14.32 13.31
C ASN A 119 7.18 -13.76 14.35
N ASN A 120 7.16 -14.36 15.53
CA ASN A 120 6.53 -13.71 16.69
C ASN A 120 7.26 -12.37 16.96
N GLY A 121 6.49 -11.29 17.10
CA GLY A 121 7.04 -9.95 17.17
C GLY A 121 7.37 -9.33 15.78
N GLY A 122 7.10 -10.04 14.69
CA GLY A 122 7.20 -9.51 13.32
C GLY A 122 6.17 -8.41 13.02
N LYS A 123 6.17 -7.90 11.80
CA LYS A 123 5.28 -6.79 11.42
C LYS A 123 4.71 -6.97 10.03
N ILE A 124 3.45 -6.55 9.88
CA ILE A 124 2.74 -6.50 8.60
C ILE A 124 2.40 -5.03 8.32
N PHE A 125 2.75 -4.57 7.12
CA PHE A 125 2.48 -3.22 6.67
C PHE A 125 1.60 -3.25 5.42
N PHE A 126 0.53 -2.46 5.43
CA PHE A 126 -0.31 -2.24 4.26
C PHE A 126 -0.10 -0.83 3.74
N THR A 127 0.10 -0.70 2.43
CA THR A 127 0.10 0.62 1.78
C THR A 127 -1.35 1.05 1.56
N GLY A 128 -1.83 1.88 2.48
CA GLY A 128 -3.11 2.57 2.39
C GLY A 128 -3.05 3.80 1.50
N SER A 129 -3.92 4.74 1.76
CA SER A 129 -3.96 6.08 1.13
C SER A 129 -4.75 7.03 2.02
N LEU A 130 -4.58 8.34 1.89
CA LEU A 130 -5.53 9.31 2.42
C LEU A 130 -6.94 9.12 1.84
N ALA A 131 -7.04 8.56 0.63
CA ALA A 131 -8.32 8.21 0.00
C ALA A 131 -9.15 7.19 0.81
N SER A 132 -8.55 6.49 1.79
CA SER A 132 -9.30 5.61 2.70
C SER A 132 -10.19 6.37 3.69
N ILE A 133 -9.88 7.63 3.97
CA ILE A 133 -10.61 8.50 4.92
C ILE A 133 -11.22 9.72 4.25
N ILE A 134 -10.78 10.07 3.05
CA ILE A 134 -11.29 11.16 2.21
C ILE A 134 -11.61 10.55 0.85
N PRO A 135 -12.83 10.07 0.61
CA PRO A 135 -13.19 9.50 -0.68
C PRO A 135 -13.14 10.57 -1.76
N LEU A 136 -12.37 10.30 -2.82
CA LEU A 136 -12.16 11.23 -3.91
C LEU A 136 -13.20 11.01 -5.02
N PRO A 137 -13.84 12.08 -5.56
CA PRO A 137 -14.67 11.99 -6.75
C PRO A 137 -13.89 11.31 -7.89
N TYR A 138 -14.59 10.56 -8.72
CA TYR A 138 -14.01 9.81 -9.84
C TYR A 138 -12.92 8.80 -9.49
N GLN A 139 -12.76 8.47 -8.19
CA GLN A 139 -11.93 7.39 -7.66
C GLN A 139 -12.67 6.54 -6.61
N ALA A 140 -13.98 6.41 -6.72
CA ALA A 140 -14.82 5.74 -5.73
C ALA A 140 -14.33 4.31 -5.39
N CYS A 141 -14.09 3.48 -6.41
CA CYS A 141 -13.61 2.10 -6.21
C CYS A 141 -12.22 2.05 -5.57
N TYR A 142 -11.32 2.94 -5.97
CA TYR A 142 -10.00 3.03 -5.36
C TYR A 142 -10.09 3.40 -3.87
N SER A 143 -10.85 4.45 -3.56
CA SER A 143 -11.08 4.88 -2.17
C SER A 143 -11.70 3.76 -1.32
N ALA A 144 -12.71 3.06 -1.87
CA ALA A 144 -13.33 1.92 -1.21
C ALA A 144 -12.34 0.77 -0.95
N SER A 145 -11.48 0.44 -1.93
CA SER A 145 -10.45 -0.61 -1.76
C SER A 145 -9.44 -0.27 -0.66
N LYS A 146 -9.04 1.02 -0.57
CA LYS A 146 -8.10 1.49 0.46
C LYS A 146 -8.74 1.61 1.85
N ALA A 147 -10.04 1.93 1.93
CA ALA A 147 -10.79 1.88 3.18
C ALA A 147 -10.97 0.44 3.68
N ALA A 148 -11.26 -0.49 2.78
CA ALA A 148 -11.42 -1.90 3.11
C ALA A 148 -10.13 -2.51 3.67
N ILE A 149 -8.96 -2.26 3.04
CA ILE A 149 -7.67 -2.79 3.52
C ILE A 149 -7.27 -2.16 4.87
N GLU A 150 -7.62 -0.89 5.12
CA GLU A 150 -7.37 -0.25 6.42
C GLU A 150 -8.19 -0.92 7.53
N ASN A 151 -9.46 -1.19 7.29
CA ASN A 151 -10.31 -1.86 8.29
C ASN A 151 -9.85 -3.31 8.53
N PHE A 152 -9.48 -4.05 7.47
CA PHE A 152 -8.88 -5.37 7.59
C PHE A 152 -7.62 -5.34 8.45
N ALA A 153 -6.70 -4.43 8.21
CA ALA A 153 -5.46 -4.29 8.96
C ALA A 153 -5.72 -4.03 10.46
N ARG A 154 -6.72 -3.23 10.78
CA ARG A 154 -7.10 -2.92 12.17
C ARG A 154 -7.65 -4.14 12.91
N ALA A 155 -8.53 -4.93 12.28
CA ALA A 155 -9.05 -6.16 12.84
C ALA A 155 -7.94 -7.19 13.04
N LEU A 156 -7.14 -7.43 11.99
CA LEU A 156 -6.01 -8.38 12.01
C LEU A 156 -5.00 -8.08 13.12
N ARG A 157 -4.75 -6.79 13.40
CA ARG A 157 -3.84 -6.42 14.50
C ARG A 157 -4.30 -6.95 15.85
N THR A 158 -5.60 -6.95 16.10
CA THR A 158 -6.18 -7.47 17.34
C THR A 158 -6.04 -8.99 17.42
N GLU A 159 -6.32 -9.68 16.33
CA GLU A 159 -6.20 -11.14 16.23
C GLU A 159 -4.76 -11.62 16.44
N LEU A 160 -3.78 -10.87 15.95
CA LEU A 160 -2.36 -11.23 16.02
C LEU A 160 -1.65 -10.78 17.31
N LYS A 161 -2.37 -10.14 18.23
CA LYS A 161 -1.82 -9.70 19.52
C LYS A 161 -1.16 -10.82 20.34
N PRO A 162 -1.69 -12.07 20.42
CA PRO A 162 -1.02 -13.17 21.14
C PRO A 162 0.36 -13.50 20.57
N ARG A 163 0.55 -13.38 19.27
CA ARG A 163 1.83 -13.57 18.58
C ARG A 163 2.73 -12.34 18.62
N LYS A 164 2.28 -11.24 19.21
CA LYS A 164 2.98 -9.94 19.24
C LYS A 164 3.31 -9.41 17.84
N ILE A 165 2.59 -9.85 16.81
CA ILE A 165 2.74 -9.34 15.44
C ILE A 165 2.03 -8.00 15.35
N ALA A 166 2.76 -6.97 14.95
CA ALA A 166 2.19 -5.65 14.77
C ALA A 166 1.69 -5.49 13.33
N VAL A 167 0.49 -4.93 13.16
CA VAL A 167 -0.06 -4.56 11.85
C VAL A 167 -0.21 -3.06 11.81
N CYS A 168 0.23 -2.41 10.72
CA CYS A 168 0.18 -0.96 10.56
C CYS A 168 -0.15 -0.59 9.11
N THR A 169 -1.07 0.36 8.92
CA THR A 169 -1.34 0.96 7.62
C THR A 169 -0.51 2.22 7.45
N ILE A 170 0.31 2.25 6.39
CA ILE A 170 1.03 3.45 5.96
C ILE A 170 0.14 4.16 4.95
N MET A 171 -0.22 5.41 5.23
CA MET A 171 -1.15 6.21 4.43
C MET A 171 -0.41 7.37 3.76
N PRO A 172 0.09 7.18 2.55
CA PRO A 172 0.61 8.27 1.74
C PRO A 172 -0.50 9.24 1.32
N GLY A 173 -0.16 10.51 1.18
CA GLY A 173 -0.90 11.44 0.33
C GLY A 173 -0.37 11.37 -1.11
N ASP A 174 -0.18 12.54 -1.75
CA ASP A 174 0.35 12.60 -3.12
C ASP A 174 1.84 12.27 -3.14
N ILE A 175 2.19 11.20 -3.86
CA ILE A 175 3.57 10.70 -4.01
C ILE A 175 3.89 10.57 -5.50
N ARG A 176 4.95 11.21 -5.94
CA ARG A 176 5.42 11.18 -7.32
C ARG A 176 6.01 9.80 -7.66
N THR A 177 5.25 9.00 -8.39
CA THR A 177 5.63 7.66 -8.86
C THR A 177 4.97 7.38 -10.21
N GLY A 178 5.28 6.25 -10.83
CA GLY A 178 4.57 5.75 -12.02
C GLY A 178 3.12 5.31 -11.77
N PHE A 179 2.60 5.43 -10.55
CA PHE A 179 1.21 5.09 -10.21
C PHE A 179 0.19 5.89 -11.02
N THR A 180 0.47 7.19 -11.23
CA THR A 180 -0.38 8.09 -12.02
C THR A 180 -0.49 7.63 -13.47
N ASP A 181 0.63 7.19 -14.06
CA ASP A 181 0.66 6.72 -15.46
C ASP A 181 0.05 5.34 -15.62
N ALA A 182 0.12 4.50 -14.58
CA ALA A 182 -0.47 3.17 -14.54
C ALA A 182 -1.99 3.16 -14.22
N ARG A 183 -2.59 4.33 -13.93
CA ARG A 183 -4.02 4.46 -13.64
C ARG A 183 -4.85 4.06 -14.85
N VAL A 184 -5.83 3.18 -14.65
CA VAL A 184 -6.87 2.89 -15.64
C VAL A 184 -7.80 4.09 -15.73
N LYS A 185 -8.01 4.63 -16.94
CA LYS A 185 -8.92 5.75 -17.18
C LYS A 185 -10.13 5.28 -17.97
N THR A 186 -11.29 5.84 -17.66
CA THR A 186 -12.51 5.63 -18.45
C THR A 186 -12.43 6.38 -19.77
N SER A 187 -13.12 5.89 -20.81
CA SER A 187 -12.95 6.38 -22.19
C SER A 187 -13.90 7.52 -22.60
N ALA A 188 -14.95 7.77 -21.82
CA ALA A 188 -15.96 8.78 -22.14
C ALA A 188 -16.15 9.70 -20.93
N ASN A 189 -15.26 10.68 -20.77
CA ASN A 189 -15.29 11.57 -19.63
C ASN A 189 -15.94 12.91 -19.99
N THR A 190 -16.74 13.44 -19.08
CA THR A 190 -17.21 14.83 -19.13
C THR A 190 -16.07 15.80 -18.84
N ASP A 191 -16.25 17.08 -19.12
CA ASP A 191 -15.26 18.12 -18.80
C ASP A 191 -14.96 18.19 -17.29
N ALA A 192 -15.99 18.01 -16.45
CA ALA A 192 -15.84 17.96 -14.98
C ALA A 192 -14.97 16.77 -14.52
N GLU A 193 -15.17 15.59 -15.13
CA GLU A 193 -14.34 14.41 -14.84
C GLU A 193 -12.88 14.64 -15.25
N ASN A 194 -12.68 15.14 -16.47
CA ASN A 194 -11.35 15.45 -16.98
C ASN A 194 -10.63 16.47 -16.10
N HIS A 195 -11.35 17.52 -15.66
CA HIS A 195 -10.81 18.53 -14.75
C HIS A 195 -10.40 17.92 -13.42
N SER A 196 -11.27 17.13 -12.79
CA SER A 196 -10.99 16.48 -11.51
C SER A 196 -9.81 15.51 -11.60
N ILE A 197 -9.79 14.66 -12.64
CA ILE A 197 -8.70 13.70 -12.86
C ILE A 197 -7.37 14.44 -13.09
N ALA A 198 -7.36 15.47 -13.95
CA ALA A 198 -6.17 16.26 -14.23
C ALA A 198 -5.62 16.96 -12.97
N LYS A 199 -6.50 17.46 -12.10
CA LYS A 199 -6.13 18.08 -10.83
C LYS A 199 -5.45 17.08 -9.90
N MET A 200 -6.00 15.85 -9.76
CA MET A 200 -5.40 14.79 -8.98
C MET A 200 -4.03 14.35 -9.54
N GLU A 201 -3.94 14.16 -10.87
CA GLU A 201 -2.68 13.79 -11.51
C GLU A 201 -1.60 14.85 -11.34
N LYS A 202 -1.98 16.14 -11.44
CA LYS A 202 -1.07 17.25 -11.18
C LYS A 202 -0.55 17.21 -9.74
N ALA A 203 -1.43 16.98 -8.76
CA ALA A 203 -1.05 16.87 -7.36
C ALA A 203 -0.09 15.69 -7.13
N GLU A 204 -0.39 14.51 -7.69
CA GLU A 204 0.49 13.33 -7.59
C GLU A 204 1.86 13.56 -8.25
N ARG A 205 1.89 14.15 -9.47
CA ARG A 205 3.16 14.43 -10.19
C ARG A 205 4.02 15.46 -9.47
N SER A 206 3.41 16.42 -8.77
CA SER A 206 4.09 17.40 -7.92
C SER A 206 4.26 16.92 -6.48
N GLY A 207 3.78 15.71 -6.18
CA GLY A 207 3.82 15.12 -4.86
C GLY A 207 5.22 14.83 -4.34
N LYS A 208 5.30 14.38 -3.10
CA LYS A 208 6.56 14.07 -2.43
C LYS A 208 7.28 12.89 -3.09
N SER A 209 8.61 12.84 -2.90
CA SER A 209 9.39 11.65 -3.27
C SER A 209 8.90 10.42 -2.51
N PRO A 210 8.87 9.22 -3.15
CA PRO A 210 8.59 7.96 -2.49
C PRO A 210 9.56 7.66 -1.33
N ASP A 211 10.73 8.28 -1.30
CA ASP A 211 11.68 8.18 -0.17
C ASP A 211 11.08 8.69 1.14
N THR A 212 10.11 9.60 1.07
CA THR A 212 9.38 10.08 2.27
C THR A 212 8.61 8.93 2.92
N VAL A 213 7.98 8.07 2.10
CA VAL A 213 7.28 6.87 2.57
C VAL A 213 8.28 5.85 3.09
N ALA A 214 9.37 5.65 2.36
CA ALA A 214 10.43 4.71 2.73
C ALA A 214 11.05 5.04 4.10
N LYS A 215 11.35 6.30 4.39
CA LYS A 215 11.85 6.75 5.71
C LYS A 215 10.86 6.39 6.83
N VAL A 216 9.56 6.57 6.59
CA VAL A 216 8.53 6.20 7.56
C VAL A 216 8.47 4.67 7.73
N ALA A 217 8.53 3.90 6.65
CA ALA A 217 8.53 2.44 6.69
C ALA A 217 9.71 1.88 7.50
N VAL A 218 10.93 2.41 7.29
CA VAL A 218 12.13 2.04 8.07
C VAL A 218 11.93 2.37 9.55
N ALA A 219 11.48 3.57 9.87
CA ALA A 219 11.22 3.98 11.26
C ALA A 219 10.20 3.05 11.95
N LEU A 220 9.14 2.65 11.23
CA LEU A 220 8.13 1.72 11.73
C LEU A 220 8.68 0.29 11.87
N ALA A 221 9.55 -0.15 10.96
CA ALA A 221 10.21 -1.44 11.05
C ALA A 221 11.11 -1.55 12.30
N ILE A 222 11.79 -0.46 12.68
CA ILE A 222 12.63 -0.38 13.89
C ILE A 222 11.77 -0.28 15.16
N ARG A 223 10.62 0.37 15.10
CA ARG A 223 9.79 0.67 16.27
C ARG A 223 9.19 -0.60 16.87
N LYS A 224 9.38 -0.85 18.16
CA LYS A 224 8.86 -2.04 18.87
C LYS A 224 7.33 -2.18 18.75
N ASN A 225 6.60 -1.08 18.88
CA ASN A 225 5.14 -1.06 18.78
C ASN A 225 4.70 0.08 17.83
N PRO A 226 4.62 -0.16 16.51
CA PRO A 226 4.14 0.82 15.55
C PRO A 226 2.65 1.12 15.78
N PRO A 227 2.16 2.33 15.48
CA PRO A 227 0.74 2.67 15.59
C PRO A 227 -0.10 1.87 14.59
N LEU A 228 -1.44 1.91 14.75
CA LEU A 228 -2.37 1.25 13.82
C LEU A 228 -2.28 1.80 12.40
N ARG A 229 -2.07 3.12 12.28
CA ARG A 229 -1.90 3.80 11.00
C ARG A 229 -0.98 5.02 11.14
N VAL A 230 -0.33 5.38 10.05
CA VAL A 230 0.53 6.58 9.96
C VAL A 230 0.30 7.28 8.63
N SER A 231 -0.10 8.55 8.68
CA SER A 231 -0.12 9.43 7.52
C SER A 231 1.29 9.94 7.23
N VAL A 232 1.68 9.96 5.96
CA VAL A 232 3.03 10.31 5.53
C VAL A 232 3.10 11.78 5.09
N GLY A 233 3.89 12.58 5.80
CA GLY A 233 4.04 14.01 5.57
C GLY A 233 3.21 14.85 6.54
N ALA A 234 3.63 16.11 6.75
CA ALA A 234 2.97 17.01 7.69
C ALA A 234 1.57 17.41 7.24
N ASP A 235 1.40 17.71 5.96
CA ASP A 235 0.14 17.99 5.30
C ASP A 235 -0.86 16.84 5.44
N SER A 236 -0.44 15.63 5.10
CA SER A 236 -1.28 14.43 5.23
C SER A 236 -1.69 14.15 6.68
N LYS A 237 -0.81 14.44 7.64
CA LYS A 237 -1.14 14.34 9.07
C LYS A 237 -2.17 15.38 9.50
N ALA A 238 -2.00 16.63 9.05
CA ALA A 238 -2.94 17.71 9.33
C ALA A 238 -4.33 17.40 8.76
N ILE A 239 -4.40 16.95 7.50
CA ILE A 239 -5.64 16.52 6.85
C ILE A 239 -6.30 15.36 7.62
N ALA A 240 -5.53 14.32 7.96
CA ALA A 240 -6.07 13.18 8.71
C ALA A 240 -6.57 13.55 10.10
N LEU A 241 -5.97 14.55 10.74
CA LEU A 241 -6.47 15.11 12.00
C LEU A 241 -7.76 15.91 11.79
N LEU A 242 -7.79 16.77 10.79
CA LEU A 242 -8.96 17.60 10.48
C LEU A 242 -10.20 16.74 10.18
N VAL A 243 -10.05 15.70 9.37
CA VAL A 243 -11.15 14.76 9.03
C VAL A 243 -11.75 14.07 10.27
N LYS A 244 -10.95 13.86 11.32
CA LYS A 244 -11.47 13.30 12.58
C LYS A 244 -12.34 14.27 13.37
N LEU A 245 -12.13 15.56 13.18
CA LEU A 245 -12.80 16.62 13.96
C LEU A 245 -14.03 17.17 13.24
N LEU A 246 -14.09 17.04 11.92
CA LEU A 246 -15.16 17.57 11.10
C LEU A 246 -16.29 16.57 10.89
N PRO A 247 -17.58 17.03 10.89
CA PRO A 247 -18.69 16.21 10.43
C PRO A 247 -18.50 15.74 8.98
N LEU A 248 -18.96 14.53 8.65
CA LEU A 248 -18.81 13.95 7.31
C LEU A 248 -19.37 14.84 6.19
N ARG A 249 -20.51 15.53 6.44
CA ARG A 249 -21.08 16.49 5.48
C ARG A 249 -20.11 17.61 5.15
N THR A 250 -19.39 18.15 6.15
CA THR A 250 -18.39 19.20 5.94
C THR A 250 -17.20 18.68 5.17
N VAL A 251 -16.73 17.47 5.47
CA VAL A 251 -15.63 16.84 4.72
C VAL A 251 -16.03 16.67 3.25
N ASN A 252 -17.21 16.10 2.97
CA ASN A 252 -17.69 15.91 1.60
C ASN A 252 -17.86 17.24 0.84
N PHE A 253 -18.40 18.27 1.48
CA PHE A 253 -18.50 19.61 0.88
C PHE A 253 -17.14 20.19 0.51
N LEU A 254 -16.14 20.05 1.40
CA LEU A 254 -14.78 20.51 1.10
C LEU A 254 -14.14 19.73 -0.06
N VAL A 255 -14.35 18.41 -0.11
CA VAL A 255 -13.86 17.57 -1.20
C VAL A 255 -14.51 17.95 -2.53
N GLU A 256 -15.84 18.16 -2.54
CA GLU A 256 -16.56 18.65 -3.71
C GLU A 256 -15.97 19.97 -4.22
N LYS A 257 -15.84 20.98 -3.36
CA LYS A 257 -15.24 22.27 -3.72
C LYS A 257 -13.79 22.21 -4.18
N LEU A 258 -13.05 21.18 -3.75
CA LEU A 258 -11.66 21.00 -4.15
C LEU A 258 -11.52 20.25 -5.47
N TYR A 259 -12.44 19.38 -5.86
CA TYR A 259 -12.26 18.48 -7.00
C TYR A 259 -13.30 18.63 -8.10
N ILE A 260 -14.41 19.28 -7.84
CA ILE A 260 -15.48 19.61 -8.79
C ILE A 260 -15.62 21.14 -8.91
#